data_9ee6d12fb9b9a683bc7f92067ff4c4d8
#
_entry.id   9ee6d12fb9b9a683bc7f92067ff4c4d8
#
_cell.length_a   1.000
_cell.length_b   1.000
_cell.length_c   1.000
_cell.angle_alpha   90.00
_cell.angle_beta   90.00
_cell.angle_gamma   90.00
#
_symmetry.space_group_name_H-M   'P 1'
#
loop_
_entity.id
_entity.type
_entity.pdbx_description
1 polymer ?
#
loop_
_entity_poly.entity_id
_entity_poly.type
_entity_poly.pdbx_seq_one_letter_code
_entity_poly.pdbx_strand_id
1 'polypeptide(L)'
;MAGFAPKKGKRRLAAEMNVVPYIDVMLVLLVIFMVTAPLLTQGIDVELPQTSATTLPSDDEPVTLFVDSGGRYFLDVGADSKKALNDQAVLDRVASILRNKPQTMILIRADKAVAYDRVANGMSLLQQAGAGKIGFVTDAPTLAKPDKPRRG
;
A
#
# COMPACT_ATOMS: atom_id res chain seq x y z
N MET A 1 58.72 61.72 -5.48
CA MET A 1 58.78 60.30 -5.27
C MET A 1 57.35 59.74 -5.16
N ALA A 2 56.89 59.28 -6.25
CA ALA A 2 55.57 58.71 -6.26
C ALA A 2 55.58 57.27 -5.60
N GLY A 3 55.09 57.13 -4.44
CA GLY A 3 54.90 55.86 -3.79
C GLY A 3 53.77 55.11 -4.51
N PHE A 4 54.09 54.10 -5.24
CA PHE A 4 53.05 53.21 -5.76
C PHE A 4 52.52 52.34 -4.62
N ALA A 5 51.40 52.74 -4.07
CA ALA A 5 50.67 51.85 -3.21
C ALA A 5 50.12 50.67 -4.00
N PRO A 6 50.46 49.44 -3.68
CA PRO A 6 49.87 48.31 -4.36
C PRO A 6 48.37 48.32 -4.12
N LYS A 7 47.61 48.33 -5.17
CA LYS A 7 46.17 48.18 -5.08
C LYS A 7 45.86 46.78 -4.56
N LYS A 8 45.77 46.64 -3.27
CA LYS A 8 45.20 45.46 -2.60
C LYS A 8 43.70 45.54 -2.75
N GLY A 9 43.15 45.00 -3.78
CA GLY A 9 41.74 45.26 -3.88
C GLY A 9 40.84 44.14 -4.41
N LYS A 10 41.36 43.09 -4.97
CA LYS A 10 40.42 42.18 -5.67
C LYS A 10 40.48 40.71 -5.30
N ARG A 11 41.24 40.33 -4.31
CA ARG A 11 41.34 38.90 -3.92
C ARG A 11 40.24 38.42 -3.04
N ARG A 12 39.47 39.25 -2.38
CA ARG A 12 38.37 38.87 -1.49
C ARG A 12 37.11 38.46 -2.23
N LEU A 13 36.84 39.05 -3.39
CA LEU A 13 35.65 38.75 -4.18
C LEU A 13 35.70 37.37 -4.84
N ALA A 14 36.88 36.86 -5.16
CA ALA A 14 37.01 35.52 -5.75
C ALA A 14 36.82 34.38 -4.73
N ALA A 15 37.11 34.59 -3.45
CA ALA A 15 36.91 33.62 -2.40
C ALA A 15 35.42 33.54 -1.99
N GLU A 16 34.70 34.64 -1.99
CA GLU A 16 33.26 34.66 -1.72
C GLU A 16 32.47 34.06 -2.87
N MET A 17 32.92 34.20 -4.13
CA MET A 17 32.28 33.59 -5.30
C MET A 17 32.37 32.08 -5.31
N ASN A 18 33.35 31.44 -4.66
CA ASN A 18 33.50 30.01 -4.57
C ASN A 18 32.55 29.35 -3.53
N VAL A 19 32.09 30.13 -2.59
CA VAL A 19 31.16 29.64 -1.51
C VAL A 19 29.73 29.66 -2.00
N VAL A 20 29.33 30.61 -2.83
CA VAL A 20 27.94 30.75 -3.30
C VAL A 20 27.46 29.51 -4.09
N PRO A 21 28.19 28.96 -5.07
CA PRO A 21 27.76 27.74 -5.76
C PRO A 21 27.74 26.52 -4.85
N TYR A 22 28.57 26.46 -3.82
CA TYR A 22 28.51 25.42 -2.81
C TYR A 22 27.23 25.48 -1.99
N ILE A 23 26.88 26.67 -1.52
CA ILE A 23 25.64 26.88 -0.77
C ILE A 23 24.44 26.55 -1.64
N ASP A 24 24.43 26.93 -2.88
CA ASP A 24 23.33 26.64 -3.81
C ASP A 24 23.14 25.14 -4.01
N VAL A 25 24.20 24.39 -4.25
CA VAL A 25 24.16 22.94 -4.38
C VAL A 25 23.67 22.28 -3.08
N MET A 26 24.18 22.71 -1.92
CA MET A 26 23.74 22.20 -0.63
C MET A 26 22.27 22.50 -0.37
N LEU A 27 21.82 23.68 -0.71
CA LEU A 27 20.44 24.11 -0.54
C LEU A 27 19.50 23.32 -1.45
N VAL A 28 19.87 23.12 -2.70
CA VAL A 28 19.11 22.31 -3.66
C VAL A 28 19.01 20.86 -3.20
N LEU A 29 20.11 20.27 -2.75
CA LEU A 29 20.11 18.91 -2.19
C LEU A 29 19.22 18.81 -0.94
N LEU A 30 19.29 19.79 -0.07
CA LEU A 30 18.45 19.86 1.13
C LEU A 30 16.96 19.85 0.76
N VAL A 31 16.57 20.70 -0.20
CA VAL A 31 15.18 20.79 -0.67
C VAL A 31 14.75 19.47 -1.32
N ILE A 32 15.59 18.86 -2.15
CA ILE A 32 15.30 17.56 -2.78
C ILE A 32 15.07 16.50 -1.70
N PHE A 33 15.95 16.38 -0.71
CA PHE A 33 15.78 15.43 0.39
C PHE A 33 14.54 15.73 1.22
N MET A 34 14.23 16.99 1.46
CA MET A 34 13.05 17.40 2.19
C MET A 34 11.74 17.02 1.48
N VAL A 35 11.73 17.10 0.16
CA VAL A 35 10.56 16.75 -0.66
C VAL A 35 10.44 15.23 -0.85
N THR A 36 11.57 14.54 -1.03
CA THR A 36 11.57 13.09 -1.29
C THR A 36 11.47 12.25 -0.02
N ALA A 37 11.89 12.76 1.14
CA ALA A 37 11.83 12.04 2.41
C ALA A 37 10.42 11.55 2.78
N PRO A 38 9.34 12.33 2.65
CA PRO A 38 7.99 11.83 2.91
C PRO A 38 7.51 10.83 1.85
N LEU A 39 8.13 10.77 0.68
CA LEU A 39 7.82 9.77 -0.34
C LEU A 39 8.44 8.39 -0.04
N LEU A 40 9.38 8.36 0.87
CA LEU A 40 9.88 7.13 1.48
C LEU A 40 8.97 6.68 2.62
N THR A 41 7.69 7.01 2.54
CA THR A 41 6.72 6.30 3.34
C THR A 41 6.91 4.84 3.06
N GLN A 42 7.21 4.15 4.10
CA GLN A 42 7.42 2.72 4.14
C GLN A 42 6.41 2.04 3.22
N GLY A 43 6.79 1.90 1.96
CA GLY A 43 6.23 0.85 1.17
C GLY A 43 6.62 -0.39 1.94
N ILE A 44 5.68 -0.97 2.64
CA ILE A 44 5.78 -2.38 2.94
C ILE A 44 6.00 -2.96 1.56
N ASP A 45 7.19 -3.46 1.31
CA ASP A 45 7.43 -4.31 0.16
C ASP A 45 6.47 -5.48 0.35
N VAL A 46 5.25 -5.25 -0.09
CA VAL A 46 4.35 -6.33 -0.37
C VAL A 46 4.92 -6.88 -1.66
N GLU A 47 5.86 -7.80 -1.54
CA GLU A 47 6.05 -8.77 -2.57
C GLU A 47 4.66 -9.33 -2.83
N LEU A 48 3.98 -8.73 -3.79
CA LEU A 48 2.81 -9.35 -4.36
C LEU A 48 3.34 -10.67 -4.88
N PRO A 49 3.01 -11.80 -4.25
CA PRO A 49 3.29 -13.05 -4.87
C PRO A 49 2.66 -12.92 -6.26
N GLN A 50 3.48 -12.92 -7.27
CA GLN A 50 2.99 -13.15 -8.60
C GLN A 50 2.34 -14.53 -8.51
N THR A 51 1.09 -14.50 -8.15
CA THR A 51 0.26 -15.67 -8.26
C THR A 51 0.09 -15.90 -9.75
N SER A 52 1.08 -16.52 -10.35
CA SER A 52 0.74 -17.58 -11.26
C SER A 52 -0.29 -18.36 -10.49
N ALA A 53 -1.54 -18.28 -10.91
CA ALA A 53 -2.61 -19.03 -10.29
C ALA A 53 -2.31 -20.52 -10.51
N THR A 54 -1.35 -21.01 -9.79
CA THR A 54 -1.21 -22.41 -9.52
C THR A 54 -2.28 -22.66 -8.49
N THR A 55 -3.44 -23.04 -8.96
CA THR A 55 -4.44 -23.69 -8.15
C THR A 55 -3.74 -24.86 -7.45
N LEU A 56 -3.20 -24.59 -6.28
CA LEU A 56 -2.88 -25.65 -5.36
C LEU A 56 -4.25 -26.22 -4.98
N PRO A 57 -4.52 -27.48 -5.27
CA PRO A 57 -5.72 -28.13 -4.77
C PRO A 57 -5.57 -28.18 -3.25
N SER A 58 -6.10 -27.17 -2.58
CA SER A 58 -6.42 -27.30 -1.18
C SER A 58 -7.79 -27.95 -1.13
N ASP A 59 -7.89 -29.11 -0.55
CA ASP A 59 -9.15 -29.83 -0.35
C ASP A 59 -10.15 -29.05 0.50
N ASP A 60 -9.73 -27.92 1.04
CA ASP A 60 -10.53 -27.02 1.87
C ASP A 60 -10.99 -25.81 1.06
N GLU A 61 -12.29 -25.58 1.04
CA GLU A 61 -12.88 -24.38 0.45
C GLU A 61 -12.33 -23.13 1.12
N PRO A 62 -11.88 -22.14 0.33
CA PRO A 62 -11.37 -20.90 0.89
C PRO A 62 -12.50 -20.11 1.56
N VAL A 63 -12.21 -19.51 2.69
CA VAL A 63 -13.12 -18.61 3.38
C VAL A 63 -12.91 -17.20 2.87
N THR A 64 -13.98 -16.53 2.49
CA THR A 64 -13.89 -15.15 1.96
C THR A 64 -14.42 -14.14 2.95
N LEU A 65 -13.61 -13.15 3.26
CA LEU A 65 -14.00 -11.96 4.00
C LEU A 65 -14.36 -10.86 3.01
N PHE A 66 -15.61 -10.47 2.98
CA PHE A 66 -16.10 -9.35 2.16
C PHE A 66 -16.06 -8.06 2.95
N VAL A 67 -15.62 -6.99 2.31
CA VAL A 67 -15.70 -5.63 2.83
C VAL A 67 -16.56 -4.82 1.87
N ASP A 68 -17.71 -4.36 2.35
CA ASP A 68 -18.62 -3.58 1.51
C ASP A 68 -18.18 -2.11 1.39
N SER A 69 -18.86 -1.35 0.55
CA SER A 69 -18.58 0.07 0.34
C SER A 69 -18.70 0.92 1.59
N GLY A 70 -19.48 0.49 2.57
CA GLY A 70 -19.62 1.14 3.89
C GLY A 70 -18.57 0.71 4.90
N GLY A 71 -17.65 -0.18 4.53
CA GLY A 71 -16.62 -0.70 5.43
C GLY A 71 -17.09 -1.76 6.41
N ARG A 72 -18.21 -2.41 6.14
CA ARG A 72 -18.73 -3.52 6.95
C ARG A 72 -18.12 -4.84 6.51
N TYR A 73 -17.90 -5.73 7.46
CA TYR A 73 -17.33 -7.05 7.21
C TYR A 73 -18.42 -8.13 7.14
N PHE A 74 -18.28 -9.01 6.17
CA PHE A 74 -19.11 -10.18 6.00
C PHE A 74 -18.20 -11.39 5.77
N LEU A 75 -18.49 -12.48 6.44
CA LEU A 75 -17.73 -13.72 6.27
C LEU A 75 -18.59 -14.74 5.53
N ASP A 76 -18.07 -15.24 4.43
CA ASP A 76 -18.74 -16.28 3.65
C ASP A 76 -18.49 -17.66 4.25
N VAL A 77 -19.22 -17.93 5.31
CA VAL A 77 -19.20 -19.23 6.01
C VAL A 77 -20.61 -19.60 6.43
N GLY A 78 -21.15 -20.60 5.79
CA GLY A 78 -22.44 -21.18 6.18
C GLY A 78 -23.64 -20.24 6.04
N ALA A 79 -24.64 -20.43 6.89
CA ALA A 79 -25.94 -19.73 6.81
C ALA A 79 -25.89 -18.24 7.15
N ASP A 80 -24.84 -17.77 7.81
CA ASP A 80 -24.71 -16.40 8.32
C ASP A 80 -23.93 -15.46 7.39
N SER A 81 -23.71 -15.85 6.15
CA SER A 81 -22.89 -15.09 5.18
C SER A 81 -23.40 -13.67 4.89
N LYS A 82 -24.65 -13.38 5.18
CA LYS A 82 -25.27 -12.07 4.93
C LYS A 82 -25.28 -11.13 6.15
N LYS A 83 -24.80 -11.58 7.29
CA LYS A 83 -24.82 -10.80 8.53
C LYS A 83 -23.53 -9.99 8.65
N ALA A 84 -23.67 -8.67 8.83
CA ALA A 84 -22.52 -7.79 9.09
C ALA A 84 -21.89 -8.15 10.44
N LEU A 85 -20.57 -8.24 10.45
CA LEU A 85 -19.76 -8.58 11.63
C LEU A 85 -18.99 -7.34 12.08
N ASN A 86 -18.88 -7.16 13.40
CA ASN A 86 -17.93 -6.21 13.97
C ASN A 86 -16.52 -6.82 14.01
N ASP A 87 -15.53 -6.02 14.32
CA ASP A 87 -14.13 -6.43 14.32
C ASP A 87 -13.87 -7.63 15.23
N GLN A 88 -14.46 -7.63 16.42
CA GLN A 88 -14.32 -8.73 17.37
C GLN A 88 -14.97 -10.03 16.87
N ALA A 89 -16.14 -9.93 16.25
CA ALA A 89 -16.84 -11.08 15.71
C ALA A 89 -16.07 -11.70 14.51
N VAL A 90 -15.44 -10.88 13.67
CA VAL A 90 -14.55 -11.36 12.61
C VAL A 90 -13.38 -12.14 13.20
N LEU A 91 -12.73 -11.55 14.20
CA LEU A 91 -11.59 -12.19 14.88
C LEU A 91 -11.98 -13.54 15.46
N ASP A 92 -13.06 -13.61 16.22
CA ASP A 92 -13.52 -14.82 16.91
C ASP A 92 -13.92 -15.92 15.93
N ARG A 93 -14.65 -15.57 14.87
CA ARG A 93 -15.08 -16.55 13.87
C ARG A 93 -13.93 -17.10 13.05
N VAL A 94 -13.03 -16.23 12.60
CA VAL A 94 -11.85 -16.66 11.83
C VAL A 94 -10.93 -17.51 12.70
N ALA A 95 -10.71 -17.12 13.95
CA ALA A 95 -9.92 -17.91 14.89
C ALA A 95 -10.52 -19.29 15.13
N SER A 96 -11.85 -19.40 15.23
CA SER A 96 -12.55 -20.67 15.36
C SER A 96 -12.37 -21.56 14.13
N ILE A 97 -12.48 -21.00 12.93
CA ILE A 97 -12.27 -21.73 11.67
C ILE A 97 -10.84 -22.26 11.59
N LEU A 98 -9.86 -21.41 11.91
CA LEU A 98 -8.45 -21.77 11.84
C LEU A 98 -8.03 -22.79 12.91
N ARG A 99 -8.73 -22.85 14.05
CA ARG A 99 -8.52 -23.91 15.04
C ARG A 99 -8.90 -25.28 14.52
N ASN A 100 -9.98 -25.35 13.76
CA ASN A 100 -10.46 -26.60 13.17
C ASN A 100 -9.65 -26.97 11.91
N LYS A 101 -9.29 -25.97 11.10
CA LYS A 101 -8.58 -26.13 9.83
C LYS A 101 -7.46 -25.09 9.69
N PRO A 102 -6.28 -25.34 10.27
CA PRO A 102 -5.19 -24.35 10.30
C PRO A 102 -4.63 -23.95 8.92
N GLN A 103 -4.86 -24.79 7.91
CA GLN A 103 -4.35 -24.56 6.55
C GLN A 103 -5.34 -23.84 5.63
N THR A 104 -6.49 -23.43 6.15
CA THR A 104 -7.52 -22.74 5.38
C THR A 104 -6.96 -21.43 4.82
N MET A 105 -7.12 -21.24 3.51
CA MET A 105 -6.82 -19.96 2.87
C MET A 105 -7.97 -18.99 3.10
N ILE A 106 -7.64 -17.78 3.53
CA ILE A 106 -8.62 -16.71 3.70
C ILE A 106 -8.42 -15.68 2.61
N LEU A 107 -9.49 -15.41 1.90
CA LEU A 107 -9.52 -14.42 0.81
C LEU A 107 -10.17 -13.14 1.32
N ILE A 108 -9.61 -12.00 1.00
CA ILE A 108 -10.23 -10.70 1.22
C ILE A 108 -10.76 -10.19 -0.11
N ARG A 109 -12.05 -9.91 -0.15
CA ARG A 109 -12.72 -9.26 -1.27
C ARG A 109 -13.32 -7.94 -0.81
N ALA A 110 -12.84 -6.85 -1.34
CA ALA A 110 -13.28 -5.51 -0.99
C ALA A 110 -14.00 -4.85 -2.16
N ASP A 111 -15.03 -4.08 -1.83
CA ASP A 111 -15.65 -3.21 -2.81
C ASP A 111 -14.67 -2.12 -3.24
N LYS A 112 -14.66 -1.77 -4.52
CA LYS A 112 -13.77 -0.75 -5.08
C LYS A 112 -13.97 0.66 -4.47
N ALA A 113 -15.11 0.91 -3.88
CA ALA A 113 -15.42 2.18 -3.23
C ALA A 113 -15.08 2.21 -1.74
N VAL A 114 -14.60 1.09 -1.19
CA VAL A 114 -14.24 1.00 0.24
C VAL A 114 -12.96 1.79 0.53
N ALA A 115 -12.92 2.42 1.71
CA ALA A 115 -11.71 3.06 2.19
C ALA A 115 -10.61 2.02 2.45
N TYR A 116 -9.39 2.31 2.02
CA TYR A 116 -8.23 1.44 2.23
C TYR A 116 -8.03 1.06 3.70
N ASP A 117 -8.31 1.97 4.62
CA ASP A 117 -8.19 1.73 6.06
C ASP A 117 -9.01 0.53 6.54
N ARG A 118 -10.19 0.32 5.97
CA ARG A 118 -11.06 -0.81 6.33
C ARG A 118 -10.50 -2.14 5.84
N VAL A 119 -9.90 -2.13 4.65
CA VAL A 119 -9.22 -3.32 4.11
C VAL A 119 -7.99 -3.67 4.94
N ALA A 120 -7.18 -2.67 5.28
CA ALA A 120 -6.01 -2.85 6.13
C ALA A 120 -6.37 -3.34 7.53
N ASN A 121 -7.44 -2.83 8.12
CA ASN A 121 -7.95 -3.31 9.39
C ASN A 121 -8.43 -4.77 9.30
N GLY A 122 -9.16 -5.11 8.24
CA GLY A 122 -9.59 -6.49 7.98
C GLY A 122 -8.40 -7.45 7.89
N MET A 123 -7.35 -7.06 7.19
CA MET A 123 -6.11 -7.84 7.09
C MET A 123 -5.45 -8.04 8.45
N SER A 124 -5.39 -6.97 9.26
CA SER A 124 -4.86 -7.04 10.62
C SER A 124 -5.66 -8.01 11.51
N LEU A 125 -6.98 -7.99 11.41
CA LEU A 125 -7.85 -8.91 12.14
C LEU A 125 -7.60 -10.37 11.76
N LEU A 126 -7.43 -10.64 10.48
CA LEU A 126 -7.11 -11.98 9.99
C LEU A 126 -5.75 -12.47 10.50
N GLN A 127 -4.76 -11.61 10.52
CA GLN A 127 -3.44 -11.94 11.07
C GLN A 127 -3.51 -12.20 12.58
N GLN A 128 -4.25 -11.40 13.33
CA GLN A 128 -4.46 -11.60 14.75
C GLN A 128 -5.21 -12.92 15.05
N ALA A 129 -6.11 -13.33 14.17
CA ALA A 129 -6.80 -14.59 14.27
C ALA A 129 -5.92 -15.81 13.97
N GLY A 130 -4.73 -15.60 13.44
CA GLY A 130 -3.77 -16.66 13.13
C GLY A 130 -3.78 -17.13 11.67
N ALA A 131 -4.33 -16.34 10.74
CA ALA A 131 -4.32 -16.68 9.32
C ALA A 131 -2.91 -16.70 8.76
N GLY A 132 -2.44 -17.86 8.32
CA GLY A 132 -1.13 -18.02 7.70
C GLY A 132 -1.14 -17.77 6.18
N LYS A 133 -2.30 -17.90 5.55
CA LYS A 133 -2.48 -17.75 4.10
C LYS A 133 -3.61 -16.77 3.85
N ILE A 134 -3.27 -15.55 3.44
CA ILE A 134 -4.22 -14.50 3.10
C ILE A 134 -4.04 -14.14 1.63
N GLY A 135 -5.12 -14.21 0.88
CA GLY A 135 -5.14 -13.80 -0.53
C GLY A 135 -6.09 -12.62 -0.74
N PHE A 136 -5.85 -11.84 -1.78
CA PHE A 136 -6.76 -10.79 -2.23
C PHE A 136 -7.47 -11.22 -3.50
N VAL A 137 -8.76 -11.06 -3.52
CA VAL A 137 -9.56 -11.18 -4.74
C VAL A 137 -9.88 -9.77 -5.20
N THR A 138 -9.19 -9.34 -6.22
CA THR A 138 -9.55 -8.11 -6.93
C THR A 138 -10.33 -8.50 -8.17
N ASP A 139 -11.49 -7.88 -8.36
CA ASP A 139 -12.14 -7.98 -9.66
C ASP A 139 -11.18 -7.34 -10.67
N ALA A 140 -10.75 -8.14 -11.64
CA ALA A 140 -9.97 -7.61 -12.74
C ALA A 140 -10.70 -6.39 -13.30
N PRO A 141 -10.00 -5.26 -13.56
CA PRO A 141 -10.65 -4.14 -14.19
C PRO A 141 -11.29 -4.68 -15.46
N THR A 142 -12.60 -4.61 -15.53
CA THR A 142 -13.33 -4.84 -16.75
C THR A 142 -12.78 -3.81 -17.74
N LEU A 143 -11.84 -4.23 -18.56
CA LEU A 143 -11.50 -3.47 -19.73
C LEU A 143 -12.84 -3.24 -20.42
N ALA A 144 -13.27 -1.99 -20.44
CA ALA A 144 -14.51 -1.60 -21.08
C ALA A 144 -14.50 -2.27 -22.44
N LYS A 145 -15.44 -3.18 -22.67
CA LYS A 145 -15.63 -3.77 -24.00
C LYS A 145 -15.71 -2.59 -24.96
N PRO A 146 -14.89 -2.55 -26.00
CA PRO A 146 -15.05 -1.53 -27.01
C PRO A 146 -16.50 -1.57 -27.47
N ASP A 147 -17.15 -0.43 -27.30
CA ASP A 147 -18.54 -0.27 -27.69
C ASP A 147 -18.63 -0.69 -29.17
N LYS A 148 -19.39 -1.73 -29.43
CA LYS A 148 -19.65 -2.16 -30.81
C LYS A 148 -20.29 -0.98 -31.51
N PRO A 149 -19.74 -0.48 -32.62
CA PRO A 149 -20.42 0.56 -33.38
C PRO A 149 -21.82 0.06 -33.73
N ARG A 150 -22.82 0.75 -33.21
CA ARG A 150 -24.19 0.52 -33.64
C ARG A 150 -24.22 0.77 -35.14
N ARG A 151 -24.33 -0.26 -35.92
CA ARG A 151 -24.78 -0.13 -37.30
C ARG A 151 -26.25 0.32 -37.24
N GLY A 152 -26.40 1.59 -37.47
CA GLY A 152 -27.73 2.17 -37.74
C GLY A 152 -28.26 1.70 -39.09
#